data_19bc75b1c10823d2b5569933402f54db
#
_entry.id   19bc75b1c10823d2b5569933402f54db
#
_cell.length_a   1.000
_cell.length_b   1.000
_cell.length_c   1.000
_cell.angle_alpha   90.00
_cell.angle_beta   90.00
_cell.angle_gamma   90.00
#
_symmetry.space_group_name_H-M   'P 1'
#
loop_
_entity.id
_entity.type
_entity.pdbx_description
1 polymer ?
#
loop_
_entity_poly.entity_id
_entity_poly.type
_entity_poly.pdbx_seq_one_letter_code
_entity_poly.pdbx_strand_id
1 'polypeptide(L)'
;MSQRTLSGVIAAIATPIREDGAPDHERATKLARFLLDNGCDALNVLGTTGEATSFSLDERKGVMNAYKAAGLPMNRLMVGTGAAAVSDAVALTRHAAELGFAGALVLPPFYYKGVPDDGLVAYIERLVTATAERTIPIYLYHFPAMSGLPWHVALIKRLLEKFSPRIVGLKDSSGDMAYARSAAAISKEFAVFPSTEAALIEAKGGTFAGCISATANLNADLCARAWRNGDTAALDAAVTIRKLFDGKPLVPGVKALLAHIHDDPALARVKPPLAPFSAADRASVVAGNDAVRAKRVA
;
A
#
# COMPACT_ATOMS: atom_id res chain seq x y z
N MET A 1 0.47 25.25 -8.14
CA MET A 1 -0.22 24.12 -8.79
C MET A 1 -0.66 23.18 -7.68
N SER A 2 -1.95 22.89 -7.56
CA SER A 2 -2.45 21.89 -6.60
C SER A 2 -1.77 20.55 -6.87
N GLN A 3 -1.06 19.98 -5.90
CA GLN A 3 -0.49 18.65 -6.03
C GLN A 3 -1.65 17.65 -6.19
N ARG A 4 -1.69 16.98 -7.33
CA ARG A 4 -2.74 16.00 -7.64
C ARG A 4 -2.59 14.82 -6.68
N THR A 5 -3.51 14.68 -5.74
CA THR A 5 -3.56 13.52 -4.83
C THR A 5 -3.90 12.25 -5.62
N LEU A 6 -3.35 11.12 -5.20
CA LEU A 6 -3.70 9.82 -5.76
C LEU A 6 -5.17 9.49 -5.45
N SER A 7 -5.81 8.70 -6.30
CA SER A 7 -7.18 8.22 -6.11
C SER A 7 -7.41 6.88 -6.81
N GLY A 8 -8.50 6.22 -6.47
CA GLY A 8 -8.95 5.00 -7.14
C GLY A 8 -8.39 3.72 -6.54
N VAL A 9 -8.13 2.74 -7.39
CA VAL A 9 -7.64 1.40 -7.02
C VAL A 9 -6.13 1.40 -6.94
N ILE A 10 -5.59 1.21 -5.74
CA ILE A 10 -4.14 1.19 -5.50
C ILE A 10 -3.74 -0.17 -4.95
N ALA A 11 -2.92 -0.91 -5.68
CA ALA A 11 -2.33 -2.13 -5.14
C ALA A 11 -1.20 -1.79 -4.16
N ALA A 12 -1.26 -2.34 -2.93
CA ALA A 12 -0.08 -2.49 -2.10
C ALA A 12 0.76 -3.62 -2.70
N ILE A 13 1.58 -3.26 -3.70
CA ILE A 13 2.26 -4.23 -4.56
C ILE A 13 3.25 -5.09 -3.78
N ALA A 14 3.25 -6.41 -4.08
CA ALA A 14 4.24 -7.33 -3.56
C ALA A 14 5.63 -7.05 -4.17
N THR A 15 6.68 -7.28 -3.39
CA THR A 15 8.06 -7.24 -3.89
C THR A 15 8.52 -8.66 -4.17
N PRO A 16 8.73 -9.06 -5.44
CA PRO A 16 9.36 -10.33 -5.78
C PRO A 16 10.78 -10.43 -5.22
N ILE A 17 11.19 -11.65 -4.85
CA ILE A 17 12.44 -11.93 -4.15
C ILE A 17 13.19 -13.03 -4.91
N ARG A 18 14.50 -12.83 -5.11
CA ARG A 18 15.42 -13.81 -5.67
C ARG A 18 15.74 -14.92 -4.66
N GLU A 19 16.45 -15.96 -5.09
CA GLU A 19 16.87 -17.07 -4.22
C GLU A 19 17.84 -16.63 -3.12
N ASP A 20 18.66 -15.62 -3.40
CA ASP A 20 19.60 -15.03 -2.44
C ASP A 20 18.93 -14.11 -1.40
N GLY A 21 17.59 -13.95 -1.48
CA GLY A 21 16.81 -13.10 -0.59
C GLY A 21 16.79 -11.61 -0.97
N ALA A 22 17.48 -11.20 -2.03
CA ALA A 22 17.45 -9.82 -2.49
C ALA A 22 16.18 -9.53 -3.32
N PRO A 23 15.75 -8.25 -3.44
CA PRO A 23 14.66 -7.88 -4.33
C PRO A 23 14.94 -8.27 -5.77
N ASP A 24 13.94 -8.85 -6.44
CA ASP A 24 13.99 -9.14 -7.87
C ASP A 24 13.43 -7.94 -8.65
N HIS A 25 14.31 -7.07 -9.10
CA HIS A 25 13.95 -5.83 -9.76
C HIS A 25 13.23 -6.05 -11.10
N GLU A 26 13.61 -7.08 -11.84
CA GLU A 26 12.98 -7.39 -13.13
C GLU A 26 11.53 -7.84 -12.94
N ARG A 27 11.31 -8.83 -12.06
CA ARG A 27 9.95 -9.28 -11.73
C ARG A 27 9.12 -8.18 -11.09
N ALA A 28 9.73 -7.34 -10.24
CA ALA A 28 9.04 -6.23 -9.60
C ALA A 28 8.51 -5.21 -10.61
N THR A 29 9.32 -4.83 -11.60
CA THR A 29 8.92 -3.88 -12.64
C THR A 29 7.92 -4.48 -13.63
N LYS A 30 8.04 -5.78 -13.95
CA LYS A 30 7.07 -6.53 -14.77
C LYS A 30 5.70 -6.60 -14.07
N LEU A 31 5.67 -6.95 -12.78
CA LEU A 31 4.44 -6.98 -11.99
C LEU A 31 3.80 -5.59 -11.88
N ALA A 32 4.61 -4.55 -11.70
CA ALA A 32 4.11 -3.18 -11.63
C ALA A 32 3.42 -2.74 -12.93
N ARG A 33 4.02 -3.01 -14.09
CA ARG A 33 3.39 -2.75 -15.40
C ARG A 33 2.08 -3.51 -15.53
N PHE A 34 2.11 -4.82 -15.24
CA PHE A 34 0.91 -5.65 -15.31
C PHE A 34 -0.24 -5.06 -14.49
N LEU A 35 -0.01 -4.67 -13.23
CA LEU A 35 -1.05 -4.13 -12.37
C LEU A 35 -1.58 -2.77 -12.87
N LEU A 36 -0.71 -1.90 -13.36
CA LEU A 36 -1.10 -0.60 -13.93
C LEU A 36 -1.92 -0.76 -15.22
N ASP A 37 -1.63 -1.77 -16.02
CA ASP A 37 -2.33 -2.06 -17.28
C ASP A 37 -3.65 -2.82 -17.03
N ASN A 38 -3.75 -3.53 -15.90
CA ASN A 38 -4.90 -4.39 -15.57
C ASN A 38 -5.79 -3.84 -14.44
N GLY A 39 -5.85 -2.52 -14.27
CA GLY A 39 -6.91 -1.90 -13.48
C GLY A 39 -6.46 -1.03 -12.33
N CYS A 40 -5.20 -1.12 -11.86
CA CYS A 40 -4.72 -0.22 -10.83
C CYS A 40 -4.57 1.22 -11.36
N ASP A 41 -5.12 2.20 -10.64
CA ASP A 41 -4.90 3.61 -10.93
C ASP A 41 -3.52 4.07 -10.46
N ALA A 42 -3.01 3.45 -9.38
CA ALA A 42 -1.68 3.70 -8.82
C ALA A 42 -1.16 2.46 -8.08
N LEU A 43 0.10 2.51 -7.61
CA LEU A 43 0.71 1.46 -6.80
C LEU A 43 1.29 2.05 -5.52
N ASN A 44 1.20 1.30 -4.43
CA ASN A 44 1.94 1.53 -3.19
C ASN A 44 3.12 0.54 -3.11
N VAL A 45 4.30 1.02 -3.47
CA VAL A 45 5.57 0.27 -3.48
C VAL A 45 6.13 0.21 -2.07
N LEU A 46 6.78 -0.91 -1.68
CA LEU A 46 7.43 -1.05 -0.38
C LEU A 46 6.52 -0.70 0.81
N GLY A 47 5.25 -1.12 0.76
CA GLY A 47 4.37 -1.19 1.92
C GLY A 47 4.58 -2.51 2.68
N THR A 48 3.64 -2.85 3.58
CA THR A 48 3.65 -4.13 4.33
C THR A 48 3.61 -5.34 3.38
N THR A 49 2.74 -5.31 2.36
CA THR A 49 2.68 -6.38 1.34
C THR A 49 3.96 -6.46 0.52
N GLY A 50 4.66 -5.34 0.34
CA GLY A 50 5.97 -5.28 -0.30
C GLY A 50 7.13 -5.64 0.61
N GLU A 51 6.88 -6.15 1.81
CA GLU A 51 7.89 -6.63 2.79
C GLU A 51 8.96 -5.57 3.14
N ALA A 52 8.60 -4.28 3.12
CA ALA A 52 9.55 -3.17 3.27
C ALA A 52 10.42 -3.25 4.55
N THR A 53 9.85 -3.76 5.66
CA THR A 53 10.55 -3.88 6.94
C THR A 53 11.52 -5.07 6.99
N SER A 54 11.51 -5.94 5.99
CA SER A 54 12.45 -7.05 5.84
C SER A 54 13.64 -6.70 4.92
N PHE A 55 13.61 -5.53 4.29
CA PHE A 55 14.68 -5.05 3.41
C PHE A 55 15.52 -3.97 4.09
N SER A 56 16.82 -3.98 3.81
CA SER A 56 17.74 -2.93 4.22
C SER A 56 17.41 -1.60 3.53
N LEU A 57 18.00 -0.51 4.04
CA LEU A 57 17.87 0.81 3.44
C LEU A 57 18.28 0.80 1.95
N ASP A 58 19.40 0.14 1.64
CA ASP A 58 19.95 0.08 0.28
C ASP A 58 19.11 -0.81 -0.65
N GLU A 59 18.61 -1.95 -0.17
CA GLU A 59 17.67 -2.77 -0.92
C GLU A 59 16.39 -2.00 -1.28
N ARG A 60 15.83 -1.24 -0.32
CA ARG A 60 14.64 -0.39 -0.56
C ARG A 60 14.94 0.70 -1.60
N LYS A 61 16.07 1.39 -1.51
CA LYS A 61 16.51 2.37 -2.53
C LYS A 61 16.74 1.69 -3.88
N GLY A 62 17.32 0.49 -3.89
CA GLY A 62 17.51 -0.31 -5.11
C GLY A 62 16.20 -0.60 -5.84
N VAL A 63 15.15 -0.99 -5.12
CA VAL A 63 13.79 -1.17 -5.68
C VAL A 63 13.27 0.14 -6.26
N MET A 64 13.38 1.26 -5.54
CA MET A 64 12.91 2.57 -6.00
C MET A 64 13.65 3.01 -7.29
N ASN A 65 14.97 2.80 -7.34
CA ASN A 65 15.79 3.08 -8.52
C ASN A 65 15.39 2.22 -9.72
N ALA A 66 15.11 0.95 -9.49
CA ALA A 66 14.69 0.03 -10.55
C ALA A 66 13.35 0.46 -11.19
N TYR A 67 12.39 0.91 -10.39
CA TYR A 67 11.13 1.44 -10.91
C TYR A 67 11.34 2.69 -11.78
N LYS A 68 12.19 3.60 -11.34
CA LYS A 68 12.56 4.80 -12.12
C LYS A 68 13.28 4.44 -13.41
N ALA A 69 14.30 3.58 -13.33
CA ALA A 69 15.09 3.16 -14.48
C ALA A 69 14.26 2.39 -15.53
N ALA A 70 13.25 1.64 -15.08
CA ALA A 70 12.31 0.96 -15.97
C ALA A 70 11.30 1.91 -16.64
N GLY A 71 11.34 3.21 -16.40
CA GLY A 71 10.45 4.19 -17.01
C GLY A 71 8.98 4.08 -16.53
N LEU A 72 8.76 3.56 -15.31
CA LEU A 72 7.41 3.51 -14.74
C LEU A 72 6.89 4.93 -14.46
N PRO A 73 5.57 5.15 -14.50
CA PRO A 73 4.96 6.45 -14.29
C PRO A 73 5.05 6.86 -12.80
N MET A 74 6.16 7.48 -12.40
CA MET A 74 6.46 7.82 -11.00
C MET A 74 5.35 8.63 -10.32
N ASN A 75 4.62 9.43 -11.09
CA ASN A 75 3.44 10.20 -10.65
C ASN A 75 2.21 9.34 -10.32
N ARG A 76 2.27 8.03 -10.55
CA ARG A 76 1.27 7.04 -10.13
C ARG A 76 1.80 6.09 -9.04
N LEU A 77 3.01 6.33 -8.53
CA LEU A 77 3.66 5.45 -7.55
C LEU A 77 3.81 6.16 -6.21
N MET A 78 3.17 5.63 -5.18
CA MET A 78 3.42 5.94 -3.77
C MET A 78 4.46 4.94 -3.25
N VAL A 79 5.30 5.33 -2.29
CA VAL A 79 6.29 4.42 -1.71
C VAL A 79 6.31 4.48 -0.19
N GLY A 80 6.38 3.34 0.46
CA GLY A 80 6.55 3.23 1.90
C GLY A 80 7.95 3.69 2.32
N THR A 81 8.03 4.74 3.12
CA THR A 81 9.30 5.30 3.63
C THR A 81 9.42 5.25 5.15
N GLY A 82 8.35 4.87 5.85
CA GLY A 82 8.40 4.70 7.31
C GLY A 82 9.48 3.70 7.75
N ALA A 83 10.16 4.04 8.84
CA ALA A 83 11.17 3.21 9.47
C ALA A 83 11.20 3.47 10.98
N ALA A 84 11.78 2.54 11.76
CA ALA A 84 11.94 2.73 13.21
C ALA A 84 12.93 3.85 13.50
N ALA A 85 14.04 3.92 12.76
CA ALA A 85 15.00 5.01 12.85
C ALA A 85 14.53 6.20 11.97
N VAL A 86 14.43 7.38 12.57
CA VAL A 86 14.02 8.61 11.86
C VAL A 86 15.00 8.97 10.73
N SER A 87 16.30 8.71 10.90
CA SER A 87 17.32 8.92 9.87
C SER A 87 17.05 8.10 8.60
N ASP A 88 16.63 6.84 8.77
CA ASP A 88 16.30 5.97 7.63
C ASP A 88 15.02 6.42 6.93
N ALA A 89 14.00 6.80 7.70
CA ALA A 89 12.78 7.37 7.14
C ALA A 89 13.05 8.67 6.35
N VAL A 90 13.93 9.54 6.87
CA VAL A 90 14.40 10.75 6.17
C VAL A 90 15.13 10.39 4.88
N ALA A 91 16.09 9.47 4.94
CA ALA A 91 16.88 9.07 3.78
C ALA A 91 16.00 8.48 2.65
N LEU A 92 15.03 7.62 3.02
CA LEU A 92 14.08 7.05 2.06
C LEU A 92 13.12 8.09 1.48
N THR A 93 12.62 9.01 2.32
CA THR A 93 11.68 10.04 1.86
C THR A 93 12.36 11.04 0.91
N ARG A 94 13.61 11.44 1.19
CA ARG A 94 14.43 12.25 0.27
C ARG A 94 14.65 11.54 -1.05
N HIS A 95 15.06 10.27 -1.00
CA HIS A 95 15.29 9.48 -2.20
C HIS A 95 14.00 9.34 -3.04
N ALA A 96 12.85 9.13 -2.39
CA ALA A 96 11.56 9.11 -3.07
C ALA A 96 11.24 10.43 -3.77
N ALA A 97 11.51 11.57 -3.11
CA ALA A 97 11.31 12.88 -3.67
C ALA A 97 12.23 13.14 -4.89
N GLU A 98 13.50 12.73 -4.80
CA GLU A 98 14.50 12.84 -5.89
C GLU A 98 14.07 12.06 -7.13
N LEU A 99 13.50 10.86 -6.94
CA LEU A 99 13.03 10.02 -8.04
C LEU A 99 11.67 10.46 -8.62
N GLY A 100 10.94 11.36 -7.92
CA GLY A 100 9.66 11.90 -8.38
C GLY A 100 8.46 11.00 -8.06
N PHE A 101 8.51 10.21 -6.99
CA PHE A 101 7.34 9.47 -6.50
C PHE A 101 6.17 10.41 -6.17
N ALA A 102 4.95 9.96 -6.41
CA ALA A 102 3.72 10.72 -6.16
C ALA A 102 3.45 10.97 -4.67
N GLY A 103 4.05 10.18 -3.78
CA GLY A 103 3.89 10.34 -2.34
C GLY A 103 4.74 9.36 -1.54
N ALA A 104 5.02 9.76 -0.31
CA ALA A 104 5.64 8.92 0.72
C ALA A 104 4.57 8.42 1.67
N LEU A 105 4.43 7.09 1.82
CA LEU A 105 3.57 6.47 2.82
C LEU A 105 4.37 6.20 4.09
N VAL A 106 3.97 6.85 5.19
CA VAL A 106 4.75 6.88 6.42
C VAL A 106 4.04 6.12 7.53
N LEU A 107 4.55 4.90 7.84
CA LEU A 107 4.21 4.19 9.07
C LEU A 107 4.88 4.91 10.25
N PRO A 108 4.20 5.05 11.42
CA PRO A 108 4.87 5.62 12.59
C PRO A 108 6.06 4.74 13.02
N PRO A 109 7.02 5.28 13.81
CA PRO A 109 8.17 4.50 14.31
C PRO A 109 7.66 3.40 15.24
N PHE A 110 7.72 2.18 14.78
CA PHE A 110 6.97 1.03 15.30
C PHE A 110 7.68 0.23 16.38
N TYR A 111 8.91 0.57 16.75
CA TYR A 111 9.63 -0.17 17.78
C TYR A 111 9.22 0.25 19.20
N TYR A 112 9.30 1.54 19.52
CA TYR A 112 8.87 2.07 20.81
C TYR A 112 7.35 2.21 20.84
N LYS A 113 6.70 1.67 21.89
CA LYS A 113 5.26 1.74 22.11
C LYS A 113 4.94 2.81 23.15
N GLY A 114 3.70 3.32 23.10
CA GLY A 114 3.24 4.30 24.09
C GLY A 114 3.96 5.64 24.05
N VAL A 115 4.56 5.99 22.89
CA VAL A 115 5.18 7.31 22.72
C VAL A 115 4.11 8.41 22.71
N PRO A 116 4.40 9.60 23.26
CA PRO A 116 3.45 10.71 23.24
C PRO A 116 3.28 11.28 21.83
N ASP A 117 2.15 11.95 21.59
CA ASP A 117 1.84 12.60 20.31
C ASP A 117 2.95 13.58 19.88
N ASP A 118 3.57 14.31 20.82
CA ASP A 118 4.67 15.22 20.53
C ASP A 118 5.85 14.51 19.87
N GLY A 119 6.14 13.28 20.26
CA GLY A 119 7.17 12.45 19.63
C GLY A 119 6.82 12.09 18.19
N LEU A 120 5.55 11.78 17.90
CA LEU A 120 5.06 11.50 16.55
C LEU A 120 5.04 12.77 15.68
N VAL A 121 4.66 13.92 16.26
CA VAL A 121 4.75 15.21 15.57
C VAL A 121 6.20 15.54 15.22
N ALA A 122 7.13 15.38 16.15
CA ALA A 122 8.55 15.62 15.91
C ALA A 122 9.12 14.68 14.83
N TYR A 123 8.69 13.40 14.81
CA TYR A 123 9.07 12.46 13.76
C TYR A 123 8.65 12.96 12.37
N ILE A 124 7.39 13.39 12.21
CA ILE A 124 6.89 13.94 10.93
C ILE A 124 7.62 15.26 10.58
N GLU A 125 7.87 16.13 11.56
CA GLU A 125 8.61 17.38 11.36
C GLU A 125 10.00 17.14 10.76
N ARG A 126 10.72 16.12 11.21
CA ARG A 126 12.02 15.74 10.63
C ARG A 126 11.90 15.37 9.15
N LEU A 127 10.85 14.63 8.76
CA LEU A 127 10.61 14.27 7.36
C LEU A 127 10.28 15.49 6.52
N VAL A 128 9.39 16.36 7.00
CA VAL A 128 8.97 17.59 6.30
C VAL A 128 10.16 18.53 6.08
N THR A 129 10.93 18.80 7.15
CA THR A 129 12.11 19.67 7.09
C THR A 129 13.18 19.10 6.16
N ALA A 130 13.45 17.81 6.25
CA ALA A 130 14.48 17.17 5.45
C ALA A 130 14.17 17.13 3.93
N THR A 131 12.92 17.34 3.55
CA THR A 131 12.45 17.36 2.16
C THR A 131 11.91 18.72 1.74
N ALA A 132 12.34 19.81 2.39
CA ALA A 132 11.85 21.16 2.11
C ALA A 132 12.23 21.65 0.70
N GLU A 133 13.46 21.36 0.26
CA GLU A 133 13.96 21.77 -1.06
C GLU A 133 13.33 21.00 -2.20
N ARG A 134 12.99 19.74 -1.97
CA ARG A 134 12.31 18.89 -2.94
C ARG A 134 11.13 18.19 -2.27
N THR A 135 10.00 18.84 -2.33
CA THR A 135 8.79 18.41 -1.63
C THR A 135 8.20 17.13 -2.22
N ILE A 136 7.68 16.29 -1.33
CA ILE A 136 6.90 15.11 -1.68
C ILE A 136 5.65 15.07 -0.79
N PRO A 137 4.46 14.75 -1.32
CA PRO A 137 3.27 14.53 -0.51
C PRO A 137 3.48 13.41 0.50
N ILE A 138 3.02 13.60 1.74
CA ILE A 138 3.09 12.60 2.80
C ILE A 138 1.69 12.04 3.06
N TYR A 139 1.57 10.73 3.00
CA TYR A 139 0.41 9.96 3.41
C TYR A 139 0.74 9.25 4.73
N LEU A 140 -0.07 9.44 5.74
CA LEU A 140 0.06 8.73 7.00
C LEU A 140 -0.39 7.27 6.82
N TYR A 141 0.30 6.33 7.46
CA TYR A 141 -0.10 4.93 7.41
C TYR A 141 -0.59 4.48 8.78
N HIS A 142 -1.90 4.35 8.93
CA HIS A 142 -2.56 3.87 10.14
C HIS A 142 -2.69 2.35 10.10
N PHE A 143 -1.85 1.67 10.88
CA PHE A 143 -1.89 0.22 11.03
C PHE A 143 -1.51 -0.16 12.48
N PRO A 144 -2.36 0.17 13.48
CA PRO A 144 -2.03 0.02 14.88
C PRO A 144 -1.74 -1.44 15.28
N ALA A 145 -2.36 -2.43 14.65
CA ALA A 145 -2.07 -3.84 14.90
C ALA A 145 -0.60 -4.22 14.61
N MET A 146 0.06 -3.52 13.66
CA MET A 146 1.47 -3.76 13.31
C MET A 146 2.41 -2.75 13.97
N SER A 147 2.03 -1.47 13.98
CA SER A 147 2.89 -0.41 14.53
C SER A 147 2.82 -0.29 16.05
N GLY A 148 1.67 -0.66 16.64
CA GLY A 148 1.36 -0.38 18.05
C GLY A 148 1.12 1.11 18.34
N LEU A 149 1.10 1.97 17.31
CA LEU A 149 0.93 3.41 17.41
C LEU A 149 -0.16 3.87 16.44
N PRO A 150 -1.27 4.46 16.94
CA PRO A 150 -2.32 4.97 16.10
C PRO A 150 -2.03 6.40 15.60
N TRP A 151 -2.45 6.72 14.39
CA TRP A 151 -2.71 8.10 13.96
C TRP A 151 -4.16 8.43 14.30
N HIS A 152 -4.48 8.81 15.55
CA HIS A 152 -5.85 9.16 15.93
C HIS A 152 -6.27 10.53 15.35
N VAL A 153 -7.58 10.74 15.24
CA VAL A 153 -8.15 11.91 14.53
C VAL A 153 -7.61 13.25 15.05
N ALA A 154 -7.47 13.42 16.38
CA ALA A 154 -6.95 14.66 16.95
C ALA A 154 -5.48 14.90 16.56
N LEU A 155 -4.64 13.85 16.54
CA LEU A 155 -3.26 13.96 16.09
C LEU A 155 -3.18 14.29 14.59
N ILE A 156 -4.03 13.68 13.76
CA ILE A 156 -4.08 14.01 12.32
C ILE A 156 -4.41 15.49 12.12
N LYS A 157 -5.42 16.02 12.82
CA LYS A 157 -5.76 17.46 12.76
C LYS A 157 -4.59 18.34 13.12
N ARG A 158 -3.90 18.04 14.22
CA ARG A 158 -2.69 18.76 14.64
C ARG A 158 -1.56 18.71 13.59
N LEU A 159 -1.36 17.56 12.93
CA LEU A 159 -0.37 17.42 11.86
C LEU A 159 -0.77 18.24 10.62
N LEU A 160 -2.04 18.27 10.27
CA LEU A 160 -2.55 19.08 9.17
C LEU A 160 -2.37 20.59 9.45
N GLU A 161 -2.70 21.05 10.65
CA GLU A 161 -2.49 22.45 11.06
C GLU A 161 -1.03 22.87 10.98
N LYS A 162 -0.11 21.98 11.39
CA LYS A 162 1.32 22.30 11.45
C LYS A 162 2.03 22.16 10.11
N PHE A 163 1.63 21.20 9.27
CA PHE A 163 2.41 20.78 8.10
C PHE A 163 1.64 20.83 6.77
N SER A 164 0.50 21.51 6.70
CA SER A 164 -0.16 21.75 5.43
C SER A 164 0.76 22.58 4.48
N PRO A 165 0.80 22.30 3.19
CA PRO A 165 0.05 21.27 2.43
C PRO A 165 0.81 19.94 2.26
N ARG A 166 1.73 19.60 3.17
CA ARG A 166 2.61 18.41 3.02
C ARG A 166 1.92 17.10 3.39
N ILE A 167 1.02 17.11 4.39
CA ILE A 167 0.22 15.94 4.79
C ILE A 167 -1.05 15.94 3.95
N VAL A 168 -1.19 14.97 3.05
CA VAL A 168 -2.27 14.97 2.04
C VAL A 168 -3.26 13.82 2.17
N GLY A 169 -2.99 12.83 3.01
CA GLY A 169 -3.89 11.70 3.13
C GLY A 169 -3.47 10.65 4.15
N LEU A 170 -4.26 9.59 4.19
CA LEU A 170 -4.12 8.47 5.11
C LEU A 170 -4.43 7.16 4.39
N LYS A 171 -3.57 6.15 4.56
CA LYS A 171 -3.95 4.75 4.38
C LYS A 171 -4.39 4.18 5.71
N ASP A 172 -5.58 3.60 5.76
CA ASP A 172 -6.09 2.92 6.95
C ASP A 172 -6.14 1.40 6.78
N SER A 173 -5.40 0.70 7.62
CA SER A 173 -5.38 -0.77 7.70
C SER A 173 -5.84 -1.28 9.08
N SER A 174 -6.57 -0.48 9.85
CA SER A 174 -7.15 -0.89 11.13
C SER A 174 -8.30 -1.87 10.97
N GLY A 175 -9.03 -1.80 9.85
CA GLY A 175 -10.30 -2.49 9.65
C GLY A 175 -11.49 -1.77 10.29
N ASP A 176 -11.28 -0.66 11.00
CA ASP A 176 -12.34 0.15 11.61
C ASP A 176 -12.85 1.20 10.61
N MET A 177 -13.95 0.89 9.94
CA MET A 177 -14.57 1.80 8.98
C MET A 177 -15.15 3.06 9.63
N ALA A 178 -15.49 3.04 10.93
CA ALA A 178 -15.95 4.25 11.63
C ALA A 178 -14.78 5.23 11.83
N TYR A 179 -13.60 4.71 12.19
CA TYR A 179 -12.38 5.50 12.20
C TYR A 179 -12.06 6.08 10.82
N ALA A 180 -12.08 5.24 9.77
CA ALA A 180 -11.79 5.70 8.41
C ALA A 180 -12.70 6.85 7.97
N ARG A 181 -14.02 6.76 8.24
CA ARG A 181 -14.99 7.83 7.94
C ARG A 181 -14.70 9.09 8.77
N SER A 182 -14.37 8.94 10.06
CA SER A 182 -14.02 10.06 10.93
C SER A 182 -12.76 10.79 10.45
N ALA A 183 -11.77 10.05 9.95
CA ALA A 183 -10.58 10.62 9.34
C ALA A 183 -10.89 11.33 8.02
N ALA A 184 -11.74 10.76 7.17
CA ALA A 184 -12.16 11.37 5.91
C ALA A 184 -12.98 12.65 6.11
N ALA A 185 -13.73 12.75 7.21
CA ALA A 185 -14.52 13.92 7.56
C ALA A 185 -13.69 15.13 8.04
N ILE A 186 -12.37 14.99 8.22
CA ILE A 186 -11.50 16.10 8.65
C ILE A 186 -11.45 17.19 7.58
N SER A 187 -11.25 16.83 6.32
CA SER A 187 -11.21 17.75 5.18
C SER A 187 -11.47 16.99 3.87
N LYS A 188 -12.12 17.67 2.91
CA LYS A 188 -12.34 17.11 1.56
C LYS A 188 -11.04 16.93 0.76
N GLU A 189 -10.00 17.67 1.10
CA GLU A 189 -8.68 17.59 0.49
C GLU A 189 -7.82 16.47 1.11
N PHE A 190 -8.24 15.89 2.24
CA PHE A 190 -7.52 14.83 2.92
C PHE A 190 -7.93 13.46 2.39
N ALA A 191 -7.09 12.87 1.53
CA ALA A 191 -7.37 11.62 0.82
C ALA A 191 -7.24 10.40 1.75
N VAL A 192 -8.35 9.76 2.09
CA VAL A 192 -8.38 8.55 2.93
C VAL A 192 -8.58 7.30 2.07
N PHE A 193 -7.78 6.26 2.33
CA PHE A 193 -7.79 4.99 1.63
C PHE A 193 -7.91 3.83 2.63
N PRO A 194 -9.10 3.26 2.85
CA PRO A 194 -9.23 1.99 3.56
C PRO A 194 -8.51 0.86 2.82
N SER A 195 -8.00 -0.13 3.55
CA SER A 195 -7.30 -1.28 2.97
C SER A 195 -8.23 -2.44 2.59
N THR A 196 -9.44 -2.12 2.18
CA THR A 196 -10.45 -3.10 1.75
C THR A 196 -11.13 -2.67 0.46
N GLU A 197 -11.37 -3.60 -0.45
CA GLU A 197 -12.09 -3.40 -1.70
C GLU A 197 -13.56 -2.97 -1.44
N ALA A 198 -14.15 -3.43 -0.34
CA ALA A 198 -15.52 -3.07 0.04
C ALA A 198 -15.72 -1.54 0.16
N ALA A 199 -14.66 -0.79 0.45
CA ALA A 199 -14.72 0.67 0.53
C ALA A 199 -14.91 1.38 -0.82
N LEU A 200 -14.74 0.68 -1.96
CA LEU A 200 -14.80 1.29 -3.29
C LEU A 200 -16.17 1.89 -3.62
N ILE A 201 -17.28 1.34 -3.10
CA ILE A 201 -18.61 1.93 -3.27
C ILE A 201 -18.72 3.27 -2.54
N GLU A 202 -18.28 3.34 -1.28
CA GLU A 202 -18.28 4.60 -0.52
C GLU A 202 -17.28 5.61 -1.12
N ALA A 203 -16.15 5.13 -1.64
CA ALA A 203 -15.18 5.94 -2.35
C ALA A 203 -15.80 6.58 -3.62
N LYS A 204 -16.54 5.79 -4.41
CA LYS A 204 -17.28 6.31 -5.57
C LYS A 204 -18.31 7.37 -5.17
N GLY A 205 -18.89 7.25 -3.98
CA GLY A 205 -19.79 8.26 -3.38
C GLY A 205 -19.06 9.49 -2.82
N GLY A 206 -17.72 9.55 -2.88
CA GLY A 206 -16.91 10.70 -2.45
C GLY A 206 -16.51 10.68 -0.97
N THR A 207 -16.80 9.62 -0.21
CA THR A 207 -16.37 9.50 1.19
C THR A 207 -14.86 9.22 1.29
N PHE A 208 -14.33 8.37 0.41
CA PHE A 208 -12.92 8.01 0.37
C PHE A 208 -12.29 8.35 -0.98
N ALA A 209 -10.98 8.44 -1.04
CA ALA A 209 -10.25 8.67 -2.29
C ALA A 209 -10.10 7.39 -3.14
N GLY A 210 -10.38 6.23 -2.58
CA GLY A 210 -10.23 4.92 -3.20
C GLY A 210 -9.91 3.85 -2.16
N CYS A 211 -9.18 2.82 -2.55
CA CYS A 211 -8.62 1.83 -1.62
C CYS A 211 -7.13 1.56 -1.89
N ILE A 212 -6.38 1.20 -0.84
CA ILE A 212 -5.00 0.67 -0.96
C ILE A 212 -4.99 -0.74 -0.39
N SER A 213 -5.11 -1.75 -1.26
CA SER A 213 -5.30 -3.14 -0.84
C SER A 213 -4.16 -4.08 -1.26
N ALA A 214 -3.86 -5.06 -0.41
CA ALA A 214 -2.95 -6.16 -0.72
C ALA A 214 -3.53 -7.08 -1.80
N THR A 215 -4.82 -7.38 -1.73
CA THR A 215 -5.50 -8.26 -2.67
C THR A 215 -5.77 -7.61 -4.03
N ALA A 216 -5.59 -6.28 -4.17
CA ALA A 216 -5.53 -5.62 -5.47
C ALA A 216 -4.37 -6.13 -6.37
N ASN A 217 -3.37 -6.82 -5.83
CA ASN A 217 -2.42 -7.60 -6.62
C ASN A 217 -3.07 -8.73 -7.44
N LEU A 218 -4.25 -9.18 -7.04
CA LEU A 218 -4.93 -10.38 -7.55
C LEU A 218 -6.21 -10.07 -8.29
N ASN A 219 -6.89 -8.96 -7.95
CA ASN A 219 -8.25 -8.64 -8.36
C ASN A 219 -8.41 -7.17 -8.83
N ALA A 220 -7.33 -6.54 -9.29
CA ALA A 220 -7.33 -5.14 -9.74
C ALA A 220 -8.36 -4.87 -10.84
N ASP A 221 -8.54 -5.80 -11.78
CA ASP A 221 -9.52 -5.75 -12.86
C ASP A 221 -10.97 -5.66 -12.33
N LEU A 222 -11.28 -6.44 -11.30
CA LEU A 222 -12.59 -6.43 -10.63
C LEU A 222 -12.79 -5.12 -9.86
N CYS A 223 -11.78 -4.70 -9.12
CA CYS A 223 -11.79 -3.43 -8.39
C CYS A 223 -11.98 -2.23 -9.33
N ALA A 224 -11.29 -2.23 -10.49
CA ALA A 224 -11.42 -1.18 -11.49
C ALA A 224 -12.84 -1.10 -12.08
N ARG A 225 -13.48 -2.22 -12.36
CA ARG A 225 -14.88 -2.27 -12.80
C ARG A 225 -15.83 -1.72 -11.75
N ALA A 226 -15.65 -2.13 -10.49
CA ALA A 226 -16.42 -1.60 -9.37
C ALA A 226 -16.24 -0.08 -9.22
N TRP A 227 -15.01 0.39 -9.23
CA TRP A 227 -14.66 1.80 -9.06
C TRP A 227 -15.15 2.67 -10.22
N ARG A 228 -14.82 2.29 -11.46
CA ARG A 228 -15.10 3.12 -12.64
C ARG A 228 -16.56 3.02 -13.08
N ASN A 229 -17.12 1.82 -13.10
CA ASN A 229 -18.43 1.55 -13.67
C ASN A 229 -19.54 1.35 -12.63
N GLY A 230 -19.20 1.22 -11.33
CA GLY A 230 -20.17 0.88 -10.28
C GLY A 230 -20.66 -0.57 -10.35
N ASP A 231 -19.84 -1.48 -10.93
CA ASP A 231 -20.17 -2.89 -11.08
C ASP A 231 -20.11 -3.60 -9.71
N THR A 232 -21.29 -3.76 -9.11
CA THR A 232 -21.45 -4.39 -7.79
C THR A 232 -21.09 -5.87 -7.82
N ALA A 233 -21.38 -6.58 -8.91
CA ALA A 233 -21.02 -7.99 -9.06
C ALA A 233 -19.49 -8.16 -9.15
N ALA A 234 -18.77 -7.21 -9.77
CA ALA A 234 -17.31 -7.20 -9.74
C ALA A 234 -16.78 -6.93 -8.34
N LEU A 235 -17.42 -6.03 -7.58
CA LEU A 235 -17.04 -5.78 -6.20
C LEU A 235 -17.23 -7.01 -5.32
N ASP A 236 -18.37 -7.69 -5.43
CA ASP A 236 -18.65 -8.91 -4.65
C ASP A 236 -17.62 -10.00 -4.93
N ALA A 237 -17.22 -10.16 -6.19
CA ALA A 237 -16.16 -11.09 -6.56
C ALA A 237 -14.79 -10.66 -5.98
N ALA A 238 -14.44 -9.38 -6.04
CA ALA A 238 -13.19 -8.87 -5.46
C ALA A 238 -13.16 -9.09 -3.94
N VAL A 239 -14.24 -8.80 -3.24
CA VAL A 239 -14.39 -9.02 -1.80
C VAL A 239 -14.35 -10.52 -1.48
N THR A 240 -14.94 -11.38 -2.31
CA THR A 240 -14.87 -12.84 -2.13
C THR A 240 -13.43 -13.34 -2.25
N ILE A 241 -12.65 -12.87 -3.24
CA ILE A 241 -11.23 -13.21 -3.37
C ILE A 241 -10.45 -12.75 -2.12
N ARG A 242 -10.72 -11.54 -1.61
CA ARG A 242 -10.10 -11.05 -0.37
C ARG A 242 -10.38 -11.98 0.82
N LYS A 243 -11.61 -12.44 1.00
CA LYS A 243 -12.02 -13.32 2.10
C LYS A 243 -11.34 -14.68 2.08
N LEU A 244 -10.75 -15.12 0.97
CA LEU A 244 -9.96 -16.36 0.91
C LEU A 244 -8.75 -16.34 1.85
N PHE A 245 -8.32 -15.16 2.27
CA PHE A 245 -7.17 -14.95 3.15
C PHE A 245 -7.56 -14.70 4.61
N ASP A 246 -8.85 -14.70 4.95
CA ASP A 246 -9.30 -14.52 6.34
C ASP A 246 -8.71 -15.60 7.24
N GLY A 247 -8.09 -15.18 8.35
CA GLY A 247 -7.40 -16.09 9.27
C GLY A 247 -6.08 -16.68 8.76
N LYS A 248 -5.60 -16.28 7.58
CA LYS A 248 -4.34 -16.78 6.99
C LYS A 248 -3.27 -15.68 6.91
N PRO A 249 -1.97 -16.04 6.83
CA PRO A 249 -0.90 -15.09 6.59
C PRO A 249 -1.06 -14.37 5.23
N LEU A 250 -1.49 -13.09 5.26
CA LEU A 250 -1.90 -12.38 4.06
C LEU A 250 -0.78 -12.21 3.02
N VAL A 251 0.41 -11.77 3.44
CA VAL A 251 1.52 -11.48 2.50
C VAL A 251 1.99 -12.75 1.79
N PRO A 252 2.32 -13.85 2.50
CA PRO A 252 2.66 -15.12 1.84
C PRO A 252 1.54 -15.65 0.96
N GLY A 253 0.28 -15.52 1.39
CA GLY A 253 -0.89 -15.97 0.63
C GLY A 253 -1.07 -15.21 -0.68
N VAL A 254 -0.99 -13.88 -0.67
CA VAL A 254 -1.04 -13.04 -1.89
C VAL A 254 0.07 -13.45 -2.85
N LYS A 255 1.30 -13.63 -2.37
CA LYS A 255 2.44 -14.04 -3.20
C LYS A 255 2.28 -15.46 -3.76
N ALA A 256 1.72 -16.39 -2.98
CA ALA A 256 1.43 -17.74 -3.45
C ALA A 256 0.37 -17.76 -4.57
N LEU A 257 -0.67 -16.93 -4.47
CA LEU A 257 -1.68 -16.82 -5.53
C LEU A 257 -1.15 -16.05 -6.76
N LEU A 258 -0.31 -15.02 -6.57
CA LEU A 258 0.39 -14.38 -7.68
C LEU A 258 1.24 -15.38 -8.47
N ALA A 259 1.97 -16.28 -7.78
CA ALA A 259 2.76 -17.31 -8.42
C ALA A 259 1.90 -18.26 -9.28
N HIS A 260 0.68 -18.58 -8.84
CA HIS A 260 -0.28 -19.35 -9.63
C HIS A 260 -0.80 -18.56 -10.85
N ILE A 261 -1.26 -17.33 -10.64
CA ILE A 261 -1.85 -16.48 -11.70
C ILE A 261 -0.84 -16.20 -12.83
N HIS A 262 0.43 -16.02 -12.49
CA HIS A 262 1.48 -15.66 -13.45
C HIS A 262 2.31 -16.86 -13.93
N ASP A 263 2.01 -18.08 -13.47
CA ASP A 263 2.80 -19.30 -13.72
C ASP A 263 4.30 -19.07 -13.43
N ASP A 264 4.60 -18.35 -12.35
CA ASP A 264 5.97 -18.03 -11.94
C ASP A 264 6.17 -18.36 -10.45
N PRO A 265 6.70 -19.56 -10.12
CA PRO A 265 6.90 -19.99 -8.73
C PRO A 265 7.79 -19.05 -7.89
N ALA A 266 8.64 -18.25 -8.53
CA ALA A 266 9.50 -17.31 -7.85
C ALA A 266 8.70 -16.19 -7.13
N LEU A 267 7.52 -15.87 -7.61
CA LEU A 267 6.64 -14.87 -6.97
C LEU A 267 6.12 -15.30 -5.59
N ALA A 268 6.17 -16.61 -5.26
CA ALA A 268 5.75 -17.11 -3.96
C ALA A 268 6.79 -16.91 -2.85
N ARG A 269 8.04 -16.55 -3.17
CA ARG A 269 9.11 -16.38 -2.19
C ARG A 269 8.83 -15.22 -1.25
N VAL A 270 9.08 -15.44 0.04
CA VAL A 270 8.98 -14.42 1.09
C VAL A 270 10.32 -14.30 1.83
N LYS A 271 10.55 -13.14 2.46
CA LYS A 271 11.77 -12.90 3.25
C LYS A 271 11.49 -13.17 4.73
N PRO A 272 12.40 -13.78 5.48
CA PRO A 272 12.27 -13.86 6.94
C PRO A 272 12.00 -12.47 7.55
N PRO A 273 11.18 -12.38 8.61
CA PRO A 273 10.63 -13.48 9.40
C PRO A 273 9.36 -14.14 8.85
N LEU A 274 8.88 -13.74 7.66
CA LEU A 274 7.74 -14.40 7.04
C LEU A 274 8.12 -15.84 6.61
N ALA A 275 7.17 -16.75 6.78
CA ALA A 275 7.28 -18.14 6.33
C ALA A 275 6.51 -18.35 5.01
N PRO A 276 6.94 -19.30 4.16
CA PRO A 276 6.18 -19.68 2.97
C PRO A 276 4.73 -20.08 3.32
N PHE A 277 3.81 -19.79 2.41
CA PHE A 277 2.42 -20.17 2.57
C PHE A 277 2.26 -21.69 2.53
N SER A 278 1.43 -22.26 3.41
CA SER A 278 1.29 -23.71 3.49
C SER A 278 0.72 -24.31 2.20
N ALA A 279 1.09 -25.55 1.86
CA ALA A 279 0.58 -26.21 0.66
C ALA A 279 -0.95 -26.38 0.69
N ALA A 280 -1.52 -26.67 1.87
CA ALA A 280 -2.95 -26.82 2.05
C ALA A 280 -3.70 -25.49 1.87
N ASP A 281 -3.20 -24.41 2.47
CA ASP A 281 -3.79 -23.08 2.29
C ASP A 281 -3.66 -22.59 0.85
N ARG A 282 -2.50 -22.86 0.20
CA ARG A 282 -2.29 -22.53 -1.21
C ARG A 282 -3.33 -23.23 -2.09
N ALA A 283 -3.53 -24.54 -1.92
CA ALA A 283 -4.52 -25.28 -2.70
C ALA A 283 -5.94 -24.72 -2.50
N SER A 284 -6.31 -24.41 -1.25
CA SER A 284 -7.61 -23.82 -0.91
C SER A 284 -7.81 -22.44 -1.56
N VAL A 285 -6.81 -21.56 -1.49
CA VAL A 285 -6.91 -20.20 -2.03
C VAL A 285 -6.93 -20.21 -3.56
N VAL A 286 -6.14 -21.08 -4.20
CA VAL A 286 -6.13 -21.25 -5.67
C VAL A 286 -7.50 -21.75 -6.14
N ALA A 287 -8.01 -22.82 -5.56
CA ALA A 287 -9.33 -23.37 -5.94
C ALA A 287 -10.46 -22.34 -5.74
N GLY A 288 -10.41 -21.57 -4.63
CA GLY A 288 -11.38 -20.52 -4.36
C GLY A 288 -11.32 -19.37 -5.38
N ASN A 289 -10.13 -18.92 -5.74
CA ASN A 289 -9.94 -17.88 -6.77
C ASN A 289 -10.46 -18.35 -8.13
N ASP A 290 -10.09 -19.56 -8.54
CA ASP A 290 -10.48 -20.09 -9.85
C ASP A 290 -12.00 -20.30 -9.94
N ALA A 291 -12.65 -20.74 -8.85
CA ALA A 291 -14.10 -20.83 -8.78
C ALA A 291 -14.80 -19.45 -8.90
N VAL A 292 -14.24 -18.39 -8.30
CA VAL A 292 -14.78 -17.02 -8.45
C VAL A 292 -14.61 -16.53 -9.88
N ARG A 293 -13.45 -16.79 -10.49
CA ARG A 293 -13.13 -16.37 -11.85
C ARG A 293 -14.00 -17.10 -12.90
N ALA A 294 -14.18 -18.42 -12.75
CA ALA A 294 -14.96 -19.23 -13.67
C ALA A 294 -16.44 -18.80 -13.75
N LYS A 295 -17.07 -18.44 -12.64
CA LYS A 295 -18.46 -17.94 -12.59
C LYS A 295 -18.71 -16.67 -13.40
N ARG A 296 -17.68 -16.01 -13.87
CA ARG A 296 -17.76 -14.73 -14.62
C ARG A 296 -17.52 -14.87 -16.12
N VAL A 297 -17.07 -16.03 -16.55
CA VAL A 297 -16.85 -16.36 -17.98
C VAL A 297 -18.08 -17.06 -18.56
N ALA A 298 -18.95 -17.60 -17.72
CA ALA A 298 -20.24 -18.21 -18.09
C ALA A 298 -21.37 -17.19 -18.02
#